data_b1bb817f99f1c282418b0ed120d81ad0
#
_entry.id   b1bb817f99f1c282418b0ed120d81ad0
#
_cell.length_a   1.000
_cell.length_b   1.000
_cell.length_c   1.000
_cell.angle_alpha   90.00
_cell.angle_beta   90.00
_cell.angle_gamma   90.00
#
_symmetry.space_group_name_H-M   'P 1'
#
loop_
_entity.id
_entity.type
_entity.pdbx_description
1 polymer ?
#
loop_
_entity_poly.entity_id
_entity_poly.type
_entity_poly.pdbx_seq_one_letter_code
_entity_poly.pdbx_strand_id
1 'polypeptide(L)'
;MRFFRRKQVDDEPVDLDARSPDTGLKYKDIVLLGQLMQQGADLTKPRHALYYLYFGSREAAEAGAETAQNAGYTCSVRDPLPAYPGQWGLVCERPDAILDIEGVRRADDLFQGIADQAGAEFDGWEAAAG
;
A
#
# COMPACT_ATOMS: atom_id res chain seq x y z
N MET A 1 20.33 12.29 -1.76
CA MET A 1 19.71 12.50 -2.32
C MET A 1 19.44 13.13 -2.97
N ARG A 2 19.72 13.02 -3.05
CA ARG A 2 19.11 13.36 -3.74
C ARG A 2 18.60 13.17 -4.38
N PHE A 3 18.34 12.82 -4.59
CA PHE A 3 17.48 12.67 -5.28
C PHE A 3 17.20 13.02 -6.10
N PHE A 4 17.04 12.74 -6.29
CA PHE A 4 16.49 12.99 -7.06
C PHE A 4 15.97 13.69 -7.51
N ARG A 5 16.03 14.02 -7.36
CA ARG A 5 15.58 14.89 -7.73
C ARG A 5 15.57 15.60 -8.37
N ARG A 6 15.72 15.71 -8.49
CA ARG A 6 15.50 16.42 -9.13
C ARG A 6 15.61 16.95 -10.03
N LYS A 7 15.58 16.84 -10.53
CA LYS A 7 15.39 17.14 -11.46
C LYS A 7 15.03 17.65 -12.22
N GLN A 8 14.91 17.81 -12.44
CA GLN A 8 14.39 18.09 -13.13
C GLN A 8 13.82 18.61 -13.73
N VAL A 9 14.24 18.95 -13.49
CA VAL A 9 13.78 19.64 -13.98
C VAL A 9 12.71 20.36 -14.35
N ASP A 10 12.62 21.23 -14.32
CA ASP A 10 11.56 21.73 -15.09
C ASP A 10 10.58 20.67 -15.47
N ASP A 11 10.88 19.56 -15.07
CA ASP A 11 10.06 18.40 -15.34
C ASP A 11 8.78 18.50 -14.54
N GLU A 12 7.71 18.07 -15.15
CA GLU A 12 6.45 17.97 -14.43
C GLU A 12 6.60 16.99 -13.28
N PRO A 13 6.00 17.28 -12.13
CA PRO A 13 6.00 16.33 -11.03
C PRO A 13 5.37 15.01 -11.46
N VAL A 14 5.99 13.92 -11.09
CA VAL A 14 5.43 12.59 -11.33
C VAL A 14 4.28 12.37 -10.36
N ASP A 15 3.12 11.98 -10.88
CA ASP A 15 2.00 11.58 -10.05
C ASP A 15 2.24 10.14 -9.62
N LEU A 16 2.67 9.96 -8.38
CA LEU A 16 3.01 8.63 -7.86
C LEU A 16 1.79 7.73 -7.68
N ASP A 17 0.60 8.30 -7.67
CA ASP A 17 -0.64 7.53 -7.61
C ASP A 17 -1.18 7.16 -8.99
N ALA A 18 -0.62 7.74 -10.05
CA ALA A 18 -0.98 7.36 -11.41
C ALA A 18 -0.46 5.96 -11.72
N ARG A 19 -1.11 5.30 -12.65
CA ARG A 19 -0.76 3.93 -13.03
C ARG A 19 0.07 3.91 -14.28
N SER A 20 1.07 3.02 -14.27
CA SER A 20 1.85 2.73 -15.47
C SER A 20 0.97 2.02 -16.50
N PRO A 21 0.93 2.48 -17.75
CA PRO A 21 0.16 1.78 -18.78
C PRO A 21 0.72 0.39 -19.10
N ASP A 22 1.99 0.14 -18.81
CA ASP A 22 2.62 -1.15 -19.11
C ASP A 22 2.23 -2.23 -18.12
N THR A 23 2.11 -1.88 -16.82
CA THR A 23 1.92 -2.86 -15.76
C THR A 23 0.58 -2.72 -15.05
N GLY A 24 -0.05 -1.55 -15.13
CA GLY A 24 -1.25 -1.24 -14.33
C GLY A 24 -0.96 -0.92 -12.88
N LEU A 25 0.31 -0.92 -12.47
CA LEU A 25 0.70 -0.59 -11.10
C LEU A 25 0.83 0.91 -10.93
N LYS A 26 0.56 1.40 -9.71
CA LYS A 26 0.89 2.78 -9.37
C LYS A 26 2.40 2.98 -9.44
N TYR A 27 2.84 4.15 -9.87
CA TYR A 27 4.27 4.43 -9.96
C TYR A 27 4.97 4.29 -8.61
N LYS A 28 4.31 4.67 -7.51
CA LYS A 28 4.91 4.51 -6.18
C LYS A 28 5.17 3.04 -5.84
N ASP A 29 4.34 2.12 -6.32
CA ASP A 29 4.54 0.69 -6.11
C ASP A 29 5.73 0.19 -6.92
N ILE A 30 5.90 0.69 -8.14
CA ILE A 30 7.05 0.34 -8.97
C ILE A 30 8.35 0.80 -8.30
N VAL A 31 8.34 2.00 -7.72
CA VAL A 31 9.51 2.51 -7.00
C VAL A 31 9.84 1.61 -5.80
N LEU A 32 8.83 1.22 -5.04
CA LEU A 32 9.05 0.37 -3.87
C LEU A 32 9.58 -1.01 -4.27
N LEU A 33 9.04 -1.60 -5.34
CA LEU A 33 9.56 -2.88 -5.85
C LEU A 33 11.03 -2.75 -6.26
N GLY A 34 11.39 -1.64 -6.92
CA GLY A 34 12.79 -1.39 -7.28
C GLY A 34 13.68 -1.30 -6.06
N GLN A 35 13.22 -0.64 -4.99
CA GLN A 35 14.00 -0.55 -3.75
C GLN A 35 14.20 -1.91 -3.10
N LEU A 36 13.17 -2.75 -3.09
CA LEU A 36 13.28 -4.09 -2.54
C LEU A 36 14.28 -4.93 -3.33
N MET A 37 14.26 -4.83 -4.66
CA MET A 37 15.20 -5.54 -5.50
C MET A 37 16.64 -5.06 -5.26
N GLN A 38 16.84 -3.77 -5.05
CA GLN A 38 18.17 -3.22 -4.74
C GLN A 38 18.69 -3.75 -3.41
N GLN A 39 17.81 -4.13 -2.49
CA GLN A 39 18.19 -4.71 -1.22
C GLN A 39 18.35 -6.24 -1.29
N GLY A 40 18.30 -6.80 -2.48
CA GLY A 40 18.53 -8.23 -2.69
C GLY A 40 17.29 -9.10 -2.59
N ALA A 41 16.09 -8.51 -2.56
CA ALA A 41 14.87 -9.29 -2.45
C ALA A 41 14.58 -10.07 -3.73
N ASP A 42 14.20 -11.33 -3.58
CA ASP A 42 13.66 -12.14 -4.67
C ASP A 42 12.13 -12.03 -4.62
N LEU A 43 11.57 -11.24 -5.54
CA LEU A 43 10.14 -10.92 -5.52
C LEU A 43 9.26 -12.10 -5.93
N THR A 44 9.86 -13.22 -6.37
CA THR A 44 9.09 -14.43 -6.66
C THR A 44 8.83 -15.28 -5.42
N LYS A 45 9.47 -14.93 -4.30
CA LYS A 45 9.35 -15.69 -3.06
C LYS A 45 8.41 -15.00 -2.09
N PRO A 46 7.66 -15.79 -1.29
CA PRO A 46 6.78 -15.22 -0.27
C PRO A 46 7.53 -14.37 0.74
N ARG A 47 6.92 -13.27 1.18
CA ARG A 47 7.48 -12.39 2.20
C ARG A 47 6.39 -11.69 2.98
N HIS A 48 6.76 -11.20 4.14
CA HIS A 48 5.85 -10.45 5.00
C HIS A 48 5.55 -9.09 4.38
N ALA A 49 4.27 -8.73 4.30
CA ALA A 49 3.85 -7.44 3.78
C ALA A 49 2.79 -6.82 4.69
N LEU A 50 2.83 -5.50 4.80
CA LEU A 50 1.91 -4.68 5.60
C LEU A 50 1.24 -3.66 4.70
N TYR A 51 -0.07 -3.44 4.93
CA TYR A 51 -0.87 -2.50 4.14
C TYR A 51 -1.58 -1.54 5.10
N TYR A 52 -1.56 -0.24 4.77
CA TYR A 52 -2.00 0.83 5.66
C TYR A 52 -3.16 1.61 5.06
N LEU A 53 -4.26 1.72 5.83
CA LEU A 53 -5.44 2.48 5.41
C LEU A 53 -5.86 3.41 6.55
N TYR A 54 -6.56 4.50 6.19
CA TYR A 54 -7.09 5.45 7.17
C TYR A 54 -8.53 5.78 6.84
N PHE A 55 -9.37 5.69 7.88
CA PHE A 55 -10.83 5.82 7.77
C PHE A 55 -11.31 6.96 8.66
N GLY A 56 -12.47 7.51 8.33
CA GLY A 56 -13.07 8.60 9.10
C GLY A 56 -13.80 8.16 10.36
N SER A 57 -14.03 6.85 10.53
CA SER A 57 -14.73 6.32 11.71
C SER A 57 -14.22 4.94 12.04
N ARG A 58 -14.43 4.53 13.29
CA ARG A 58 -14.07 3.20 13.73
C ARG A 58 -14.87 2.12 13.00
N GLU A 59 -16.15 2.38 12.80
CA GLU A 59 -17.04 1.43 12.13
C GLU A 59 -16.60 1.17 10.70
N ALA A 60 -16.18 2.23 10.00
CA ALA A 60 -15.68 2.08 8.63
C ALA A 60 -14.38 1.27 8.61
N ALA A 61 -13.48 1.52 9.57
CA ALA A 61 -12.23 0.76 9.67
C ALA A 61 -12.51 -0.71 9.97
N GLU A 62 -13.47 -1.00 10.85
CA GLU A 62 -13.83 -2.37 11.20
C GLU A 62 -14.45 -3.10 10.00
N ALA A 63 -15.27 -2.41 9.22
CA ALA A 63 -15.85 -2.99 8.01
C ALA A 63 -14.76 -3.30 6.97
N GLY A 64 -13.79 -2.39 6.82
CA GLY A 64 -12.66 -2.63 5.94
C GLY A 64 -11.81 -3.81 6.40
N ALA A 65 -11.62 -3.94 7.71
CA ALA A 65 -10.89 -5.06 8.29
C ALA A 65 -11.58 -6.39 7.96
N GLU A 66 -12.91 -6.44 8.06
CA GLU A 66 -13.65 -7.65 7.76
C GLU A 66 -13.45 -8.08 6.30
N THR A 67 -13.53 -7.12 5.38
CA THR A 67 -13.30 -7.40 3.96
C THR A 67 -11.91 -7.96 3.73
N ALA A 68 -10.89 -7.36 4.33
CA ALA A 68 -9.52 -7.81 4.17
C ALA A 68 -9.30 -9.18 4.83
N GLN A 69 -9.89 -9.42 5.99
CA GLN A 69 -9.81 -10.71 6.67
C GLN A 69 -10.40 -11.83 5.81
N ASN A 70 -11.51 -11.55 5.15
CA ASN A 70 -12.13 -12.52 4.24
C ASN A 70 -11.26 -12.84 3.04
N ALA A 71 -10.32 -11.94 2.71
CA ALA A 71 -9.36 -12.13 1.63
C ALA A 71 -8.05 -12.75 2.11
N GLY A 72 -7.95 -13.12 3.40
CA GLY A 72 -6.81 -13.85 3.93
C GLY A 72 -5.79 -13.00 4.69
N TYR A 73 -6.12 -11.77 5.03
CA TYR A 73 -5.21 -10.88 5.77
C TYR A 73 -5.53 -10.92 7.26
N THR A 74 -4.52 -10.66 8.09
CA THR A 74 -4.68 -10.40 9.51
C THR A 74 -4.73 -8.88 9.69
N CYS A 75 -5.75 -8.39 10.40
CA CYS A 75 -6.01 -6.94 10.46
C CYS A 75 -6.07 -6.44 11.88
N SER A 76 -5.66 -5.18 12.06
CA SER A 76 -5.67 -4.49 13.34
C SER A 76 -6.16 -3.07 13.14
N VAL A 77 -7.25 -2.71 13.83
CA VAL A 77 -7.76 -1.34 13.83
C VAL A 77 -6.99 -0.54 14.88
N ARG A 78 -6.53 0.65 14.52
CA ARG A 78 -5.72 1.52 15.37
C ARG A 78 -6.48 2.79 15.72
N ASP A 79 -6.47 3.15 16.99
CA ASP A 79 -7.07 4.38 17.46
C ASP A 79 -6.40 5.59 16.81
N PRO A 80 -7.14 6.70 16.62
CA PRO A 80 -6.53 7.92 16.09
C PRO A 80 -5.42 8.45 16.98
N LEU A 81 -4.38 8.99 16.37
CA LEU A 81 -3.34 9.69 17.09
C LEU A 81 -3.88 11.05 17.53
N PRO A 82 -3.34 11.63 18.65
CA PRO A 82 -3.81 12.93 19.11
C PRO A 82 -3.73 14.03 18.05
N ALA A 83 -2.72 13.97 17.17
CA ALA A 83 -2.56 14.97 16.11
C ALA A 83 -3.58 14.81 14.99
N TYR A 84 -4.23 13.63 14.87
CA TYR A 84 -5.15 13.31 13.78
C TYR A 84 -6.38 12.60 14.35
N PRO A 85 -7.21 13.29 15.14
CA PRO A 85 -8.27 12.63 15.93
C PRO A 85 -9.39 11.99 15.11
N GLY A 86 -9.50 12.35 13.83
CA GLY A 86 -10.50 11.74 12.95
C GLY A 86 -9.96 10.64 12.05
N GLN A 87 -8.71 10.21 12.24
CA GLN A 87 -8.07 9.24 11.37
C GLN A 87 -7.93 7.89 12.06
N TRP A 88 -8.85 6.97 11.77
CA TRP A 88 -8.80 5.61 12.29
C TRP A 88 -7.95 4.74 11.37
N GLY A 89 -6.88 4.18 11.91
CA GLY A 89 -5.98 3.36 11.13
C GLY A 89 -6.44 1.92 10.99
N LEU A 90 -6.06 1.32 9.87
CA LEU A 90 -6.21 -0.12 9.67
C LEU A 90 -4.89 -0.64 9.11
N VAL A 91 -4.29 -1.59 9.81
CA VAL A 91 -3.08 -2.26 9.34
C VAL A 91 -3.44 -3.70 9.01
N CYS A 92 -3.23 -4.06 7.76
CA CYS A 92 -3.49 -5.43 7.29
C CYS A 92 -2.16 -6.06 6.91
N GLU A 93 -1.97 -7.32 7.26
CA GLU A 93 -0.71 -8.00 7.00
C GLU A 93 -0.91 -9.43 6.57
N ARG A 94 0.08 -9.95 5.84
CA ARG A 94 0.19 -11.38 5.60
C ARG A 94 1.66 -11.75 5.49
N PRO A 95 2.03 -12.95 5.99
CA PRO A 95 3.43 -13.37 6.02
C PRO A 95 3.94 -13.92 4.70
N ASP A 96 3.05 -14.22 3.77
CA ASP A 96 3.35 -14.99 2.57
C ASP A 96 2.93 -14.28 1.29
N ALA A 97 3.02 -12.96 1.27
CA ALA A 97 2.70 -12.18 0.08
C ALA A 97 3.73 -12.41 -1.02
N ILE A 98 3.27 -12.62 -2.24
CA ILE A 98 4.14 -12.69 -3.41
C ILE A 98 3.99 -11.36 -4.15
N LEU A 99 5.10 -10.65 -4.28
CA LEU A 99 5.12 -9.27 -4.77
C LEU A 99 5.61 -9.18 -6.22
N ASP A 100 5.14 -10.10 -7.06
CA ASP A 100 5.25 -9.92 -8.51
C ASP A 100 4.19 -8.92 -8.98
N ILE A 101 4.20 -8.58 -10.26
CA ILE A 101 3.27 -7.57 -10.81
C ILE A 101 1.82 -7.96 -10.51
N GLU A 102 1.49 -9.23 -10.70
CA GLU A 102 0.13 -9.70 -10.48
C GLU A 102 -0.26 -9.64 -9.01
N GLY A 103 0.64 -10.02 -8.12
CA GLY A 103 0.39 -9.99 -6.67
C GLY A 103 0.20 -8.57 -6.16
N VAL A 104 1.04 -7.64 -6.60
CA VAL A 104 0.91 -6.23 -6.20
C VAL A 104 -0.39 -5.64 -6.75
N ARG A 105 -0.72 -5.95 -8.02
CA ARG A 105 -1.96 -5.44 -8.61
C ARG A 105 -3.19 -5.95 -7.85
N ARG A 106 -3.20 -7.24 -7.51
CA ARG A 106 -4.32 -7.84 -6.80
C ARG A 106 -4.51 -7.23 -5.43
N ALA A 107 -3.43 -7.01 -4.68
CA ALA A 107 -3.49 -6.38 -3.37
C ALA A 107 -3.94 -4.93 -3.49
N ASP A 108 -3.39 -4.19 -4.46
CA ASP A 108 -3.79 -2.80 -4.69
C ASP A 108 -5.28 -2.70 -5.04
N ASP A 109 -5.78 -3.57 -5.89
CA ASP A 109 -7.19 -3.57 -6.25
C ASP A 109 -8.07 -3.81 -5.01
N LEU A 110 -7.68 -4.73 -4.14
CA LEU A 110 -8.41 -5.01 -2.92
C LEU A 110 -8.44 -3.79 -2.00
N PHE A 111 -7.28 -3.26 -1.66
CA PHE A 111 -7.18 -2.19 -0.66
C PHE A 111 -7.67 -0.85 -1.19
N GLN A 112 -7.39 -0.55 -2.47
CA GLN A 112 -7.95 0.65 -3.06
C GLN A 112 -9.46 0.55 -3.16
N GLY A 113 -10.00 -0.63 -3.47
CA GLY A 113 -11.44 -0.86 -3.49
C GLY A 113 -12.07 -0.66 -2.12
N ILE A 114 -11.44 -1.17 -1.06
CA ILE A 114 -11.91 -0.95 0.31
C ILE A 114 -11.93 0.55 0.63
N ALA A 115 -10.87 1.25 0.30
CA ALA A 115 -10.76 2.68 0.57
C ALA A 115 -11.81 3.48 -0.21
N ASP A 116 -11.94 3.21 -1.50
CA ASP A 116 -12.88 3.94 -2.35
C ASP A 116 -14.31 3.76 -1.88
N GLN A 117 -14.67 2.55 -1.47
CA GLN A 117 -16.03 2.26 -1.02
C GLN A 117 -16.38 2.99 0.27
N ALA A 118 -15.40 3.23 1.13
CA ALA A 118 -15.59 3.86 2.43
C ALA A 118 -15.30 5.36 2.41
N GLY A 119 -14.87 5.92 1.28
CA GLY A 119 -14.38 7.30 1.24
C GLY A 119 -13.12 7.46 2.08
N ALA A 120 -12.30 6.42 2.16
CA ALA A 120 -11.11 6.35 2.99
C ALA A 120 -9.86 6.46 2.13
N GLU A 121 -8.70 6.38 2.77
CA GLU A 121 -7.41 6.49 2.12
C GLU A 121 -6.63 5.18 2.22
N PHE A 122 -6.15 4.66 1.10
CA PHE A 122 -5.14 3.60 1.09
C PHE A 122 -3.77 4.26 0.95
N ASP A 123 -3.00 4.23 2.03
CA ASP A 123 -1.73 4.97 2.13
C ASP A 123 -0.54 4.20 1.57
N GLY A 124 -0.73 2.96 1.18
CA GLY A 124 0.35 2.16 0.61
C GLY A 124 0.72 0.97 1.48
N TRP A 125 1.89 0.37 1.16
CA TRP A 125 2.31 -0.87 1.79
C TRP A 125 3.82 -0.88 1.95
N GLU A 126 4.29 -1.81 2.78
CA GLU A 126 5.71 -2.09 2.90
C GLU A 126 5.93 -3.59 3.04
N ALA A 127 7.14 -4.05 2.79
CA ALA A 127 7.45 -5.47 2.83
C ALA A 127 8.87 -5.71 3.30
N ALA A 128 9.08 -6.90 3.85
CA ALA A 128 10.41 -7.33 4.26
C ALA A 128 11.28 -7.57 3.04
N ALA A 129 12.54 -7.12 3.10
CA ALA A 129 13.48 -7.27 2.01
C ALA A 129 14.18 -8.64 2.03
N GLY A 130 14.31 -9.25 3.19
CA GLY A 130 15.04 -10.49 3.35
C GLY A 130 14.22 -11.72 3.55
#